data_1bc8f306021683cfcd2cee4ebef56e6a
#
_entry.id   1bc8f306021683cfcd2cee4ebef56e6a
#
_cell.length_a   1.000
_cell.length_b   1.000
_cell.length_c   1.000
_cell.angle_alpha   90.00
_cell.angle_beta   90.00
_cell.angle_gamma   90.00
#
_symmetry.space_group_name_H-M   'P 1'
#
loop_
_entity.id
_entity.type
_entity.pdbx_description
1 polymer ?
#
loop_
_entity_poly.entity_id
_entity_poly.type
_entity_poly.pdbx_seq_one_letter_code
_entity_poly.pdbx_strand_id
1 'polypeptide(L)'
;MPDAQAEMLRREFMNIWHKISPKRINPEDFIAVIEIGKGSKIKYELDKETGLIIMDRILYTSTHYPANYGFIPRTYSDDNDPLDVLVLCSEQLMPLTLVRCYPIGVIRMLDNGHRDDKIIAIPFDDPNYNMYKDIEELPKHVFDEMTHFFTVYKELENKTTAVNEVDHADVAKEIISGDIERYIENFCK
;
A
#
# COMPACT_ATOMS: atom_id res chain seq x y z
N MET A 1 -9.66 25.46 28.60
CA MET A 1 -9.50 24.09 28.10
C MET A 1 -9.16 24.19 26.63
N PRO A 2 -8.11 23.55 26.12
CA PRO A 2 -7.90 23.50 24.68
C PRO A 2 -9.10 22.82 24.06
N ASP A 3 -9.57 23.38 22.98
CA ASP A 3 -10.74 22.92 22.22
C ASP A 3 -10.43 21.49 21.72
N ALA A 4 -11.27 20.51 22.12
CA ALA A 4 -11.11 19.11 21.74
C ALA A 4 -11.08 18.94 20.19
N GLN A 5 -11.69 19.84 19.48
CA GLN A 5 -11.69 19.92 18.03
C GLN A 5 -10.31 20.37 17.49
N ALA A 6 -9.65 21.31 18.17
CA ALA A 6 -8.29 21.74 17.82
C ALA A 6 -7.25 20.67 18.16
N GLU A 7 -7.48 19.86 19.18
CA GLU A 7 -6.61 18.76 19.57
C GLU A 7 -6.79 17.55 18.64
N MET A 8 -8.02 17.25 18.22
CA MET A 8 -8.34 16.25 17.20
C MET A 8 -7.72 16.64 15.85
N LEU A 9 -7.87 17.90 15.42
CA LEU A 9 -7.22 18.42 14.20
C LEU A 9 -5.69 18.35 14.29
N ARG A 10 -5.08 18.62 15.44
CA ARG A 10 -3.63 18.49 15.64
C ARG A 10 -3.16 17.05 15.54
N ARG A 11 -3.92 16.06 16.02
CA ARG A 11 -3.62 14.62 15.91
C ARG A 11 -3.68 14.16 14.45
N GLU A 12 -4.71 14.54 13.71
CA GLU A 12 -4.82 14.26 12.27
C GLU A 12 -3.67 14.89 11.46
N PHE A 13 -3.20 16.09 11.86
CA PHE A 13 -2.08 16.77 11.21
C PHE A 13 -0.69 16.20 11.53
N MET A 14 -0.55 15.28 12.46
CA MET A 14 0.76 14.67 12.80
C MET A 14 1.05 13.37 12.03
N ASN A 15 0.09 12.80 11.36
CA ASN A 15 0.20 11.52 10.70
C ASN A 15 0.67 11.67 9.23
N ILE A 16 1.63 10.84 8.81
CA ILE A 16 2.21 10.85 7.45
C ILE A 16 1.16 10.55 6.38
N TRP A 17 0.08 9.82 6.70
CA TRP A 17 -1.07 9.61 5.82
C TRP A 17 -1.65 10.92 5.29
N HIS A 18 -1.73 11.96 6.14
CA HIS A 18 -2.33 13.25 5.83
C HIS A 18 -1.32 14.34 5.46
N LYS A 19 -0.04 14.16 5.80
CA LYS A 19 0.99 15.23 5.68
C LYS A 19 1.63 15.37 4.32
N ILE A 20 1.62 14.33 3.50
CA ILE A 20 2.23 14.41 2.16
C ILE A 20 1.45 15.44 1.33
N SER A 21 2.18 16.31 0.64
CA SER A 21 1.54 17.32 -0.22
C SER A 21 0.65 16.65 -1.29
N PRO A 22 -0.60 17.13 -1.49
CA PRO A 22 -1.47 16.57 -2.52
C PRO A 22 -0.88 16.67 -3.94
N LYS A 23 0.05 17.61 -4.17
CA LYS A 23 0.75 17.74 -5.46
C LYS A 23 1.69 16.58 -5.78
N ARG A 24 2.00 15.74 -4.80
CA ARG A 24 2.86 14.55 -4.93
C ARG A 24 2.06 13.25 -5.02
N ILE A 25 0.74 13.33 -5.05
CA ILE A 25 -0.16 12.18 -5.09
C ILE A 25 -1.12 12.36 -6.25
N ASN A 26 -0.90 11.61 -7.30
CA ASN A 26 -1.81 11.48 -8.44
C ASN A 26 -1.75 10.05 -8.99
N PRO A 27 -2.72 9.60 -9.78
CA PRO A 27 -2.80 8.20 -10.20
C PRO A 27 -1.59 7.67 -10.99
N GLU A 28 -0.82 8.54 -11.63
CA GLU A 28 0.32 8.15 -12.49
C GLU A 28 1.68 8.36 -11.85
N ASP A 29 1.73 9.16 -10.76
CA ASP A 29 2.98 9.58 -10.11
C ASP A 29 2.66 9.92 -8.65
N PHE A 30 3.00 9.03 -7.75
CA PHE A 30 2.70 9.19 -6.33
C PHE A 30 3.88 8.84 -5.44
N ILE A 31 3.79 9.28 -4.20
CA ILE A 31 4.68 8.82 -3.12
C ILE A 31 4.03 7.63 -2.43
N ALA A 32 4.75 6.52 -2.35
CA ALA A 32 4.46 5.43 -1.44
C ALA A 32 5.23 5.63 -0.13
N VAL A 33 4.60 5.28 0.99
CA VAL A 33 5.25 5.17 2.31
C VAL A 33 5.45 3.69 2.60
N ILE A 34 6.69 3.27 2.77
CA ILE A 34 7.03 1.88 3.06
C ILE A 34 6.80 1.59 4.55
N GLU A 35 6.07 0.53 4.86
CA GLU A 35 5.91 0.00 6.21
C GLU A 35 6.75 -1.26 6.41
N ILE A 36 6.86 -2.09 5.37
CA ILE A 36 7.48 -3.42 5.44
C ILE A 36 8.47 -3.57 4.30
N GLY A 37 9.73 -3.83 4.62
CA GLY A 37 10.74 -4.13 3.61
C GLY A 37 10.56 -5.53 3.02
N LYS A 38 10.91 -5.69 1.74
CA LYS A 38 10.96 -6.99 1.04
C LYS A 38 11.74 -8.00 1.87
N GLY A 39 11.24 -9.24 1.94
CA GLY A 39 11.87 -10.33 2.69
C GLY A 39 11.56 -10.32 4.19
N SER A 40 10.80 -9.35 4.69
CA SER A 40 10.36 -9.34 6.09
C SER A 40 9.31 -10.42 6.36
N LYS A 41 9.38 -11.00 7.55
CA LYS A 41 8.35 -11.84 8.15
C LYS A 41 7.52 -11.10 9.19
N ILE A 42 7.88 -9.86 9.48
CA ILE A 42 7.19 -9.02 10.46
C ILE A 42 6.20 -8.14 9.72
N LYS A 43 4.93 -8.19 10.13
CA LYS A 43 3.93 -7.22 9.70
C LYS A 43 4.05 -5.98 10.56
N TYR A 44 4.34 -4.86 9.91
CA TYR A 44 4.30 -3.53 10.48
C TYR A 44 3.11 -2.75 9.93
N GLU A 45 2.61 -1.81 10.69
CA GLU A 45 1.54 -0.90 10.31
C GLU A 45 1.86 0.52 10.78
N LEU A 46 1.31 1.50 10.09
CA LEU A 46 1.33 2.87 10.58
C LEU A 46 0.43 2.99 11.81
N ASP A 47 1.01 3.35 12.96
CA ASP A 47 0.21 3.80 14.10
C ASP A 47 -0.38 5.18 13.79
N LYS A 48 -1.69 5.22 13.56
CA LYS A 48 -2.41 6.44 13.17
C LYS A 48 -2.41 7.52 14.26
N GLU A 49 -2.18 7.14 15.51
CA GLU A 49 -2.11 8.08 16.63
C GLU A 49 -0.77 8.81 16.68
N THR A 50 0.33 8.09 16.53
CA THR A 50 1.69 8.64 16.69
C THR A 50 2.38 8.97 15.37
N GLY A 51 1.93 8.38 14.27
CA GLY A 51 2.58 8.46 12.95
C GLY A 51 3.88 7.63 12.85
N LEU A 52 4.13 6.76 13.82
CA LEU A 52 5.26 5.83 13.83
C LEU A 52 4.85 4.46 13.28
N ILE A 53 5.82 3.59 13.09
CA ILE A 53 5.58 2.19 12.74
C ILE A 53 5.43 1.36 14.01
N ILE A 54 4.34 0.59 14.07
CA ILE A 54 4.09 -0.40 15.12
C ILE A 54 4.20 -1.80 14.55
N MET A 55 4.74 -2.73 15.33
CA MET A 55 4.72 -4.15 14.99
C MET A 55 3.33 -4.72 15.32
N ASP A 56 2.58 -5.11 14.27
CA ASP A 56 1.31 -5.82 14.43
C ASP A 56 1.58 -7.27 14.86
N ARG A 57 2.30 -8.03 14.04
CA ARG A 57 2.63 -9.43 14.34
C ARG A 57 3.79 -9.96 13.50
N ILE A 58 4.27 -11.14 13.89
CA ILE A 58 5.11 -11.98 13.04
C ILE A 58 4.18 -12.94 12.28
N LEU A 59 4.35 -13.08 10.96
CA LEU A 59 3.55 -13.99 10.15
C LEU A 59 3.67 -15.42 10.68
N TYR A 60 2.53 -16.10 10.80
CA TYR A 60 2.48 -17.47 11.33
C TYR A 60 2.99 -18.49 10.30
N THR A 61 2.84 -18.22 9.01
CA THR A 61 3.38 -19.04 7.92
C THR A 61 4.89 -18.82 7.77
N SER A 62 5.55 -19.65 6.98
CA SER A 62 6.96 -19.48 6.61
C SER A 62 7.18 -18.43 5.51
N THR A 63 6.11 -17.82 5.00
CA THR A 63 6.17 -16.82 3.94
C THR A 63 6.81 -15.51 4.41
N HIS A 64 7.36 -14.78 3.45
CA HIS A 64 7.96 -13.45 3.64
C HIS A 64 7.37 -12.50 2.61
N TYR A 65 7.27 -11.22 2.91
CA TYR A 65 6.78 -10.23 1.96
C TYR A 65 7.60 -10.26 0.66
N PRO A 66 6.95 -10.50 -0.50
CA PRO A 66 7.67 -10.70 -1.77
C PRO A 66 8.21 -9.40 -2.37
N ALA A 67 7.66 -8.27 -1.94
CA ALA A 67 8.06 -6.93 -2.34
C ALA A 67 8.07 -5.99 -1.12
N ASN A 68 8.60 -4.77 -1.29
CA ASN A 68 8.41 -3.74 -0.28
C ASN A 68 6.91 -3.39 -0.23
N TYR A 69 6.36 -3.26 0.96
CA TYR A 69 4.93 -3.06 1.17
C TYR A 69 4.69 -1.80 1.99
N GLY A 70 3.63 -1.12 1.69
CA GLY A 70 3.22 0.08 2.40
C GLY A 70 1.93 0.64 1.82
N PHE A 71 1.75 1.95 1.86
CA PHE A 71 0.52 2.59 1.45
C PHE A 71 0.76 3.87 0.63
N ILE A 72 -0.27 4.31 -0.06
CA ILE A 72 -0.30 5.59 -0.78
C ILE A 72 -0.97 6.63 0.13
N PRO A 73 -0.26 7.68 0.59
CA PRO A 73 -0.85 8.75 1.39
C PRO A 73 -1.99 9.45 0.66
N ARG A 74 -2.93 10.04 1.42
CA ARG A 74 -4.10 10.75 0.87
C ARG A 74 -4.99 9.92 -0.05
N THR A 75 -5.05 8.61 0.21
CA THR A 75 -6.05 7.68 -0.31
C THR A 75 -6.91 7.16 0.83
N TYR A 76 -8.11 6.68 0.53
CA TYR A 76 -9.02 6.11 1.52
C TYR A 76 -9.81 4.97 0.89
N SER A 77 -9.52 3.74 1.31
CA SER A 77 -10.09 2.50 0.77
C SER A 77 -11.34 2.05 1.54
N ASP A 78 -12.00 1.01 1.06
CA ASP A 78 -13.27 0.52 1.60
C ASP A 78 -13.16 -0.07 3.02
N ASP A 79 -11.95 -0.46 3.43
CA ASP A 79 -11.62 -0.94 4.78
C ASP A 79 -11.32 0.18 5.79
N ASN A 80 -11.45 1.45 5.38
CA ASN A 80 -11.16 2.67 6.14
C ASN A 80 -9.66 2.90 6.41
N ASP A 81 -8.81 2.35 5.56
CA ASP A 81 -7.36 2.52 5.57
C ASP A 81 -6.84 3.18 4.29
N PRO A 82 -5.61 3.70 4.28
CA PRO A 82 -4.99 4.15 3.03
C PRO A 82 -4.79 2.97 2.08
N LEU A 83 -4.85 3.23 0.78
CA LEU A 83 -4.68 2.23 -0.26
C LEU A 83 -3.29 1.58 -0.19
N ASP A 84 -3.25 0.28 -0.10
CA ASP A 84 -2.04 -0.52 -0.03
C ASP A 84 -1.26 -0.55 -1.34
N VAL A 85 0.06 -0.61 -1.25
CA VAL A 85 0.95 -0.70 -2.39
C VAL A 85 2.10 -1.67 -2.18
N LEU A 86 2.33 -2.52 -3.18
CA LEU A 86 3.53 -3.34 -3.35
C LEU A 86 4.52 -2.59 -4.24
N VAL A 87 5.66 -2.22 -3.71
CA VAL A 87 6.71 -1.53 -4.46
C VAL A 87 7.76 -2.55 -4.89
N LEU A 88 7.71 -2.91 -6.18
CA LEU A 88 8.72 -3.74 -6.83
C LEU A 88 10.00 -2.94 -7.01
N CYS A 89 11.01 -3.33 -6.30
CA CYS A 89 12.30 -2.65 -6.27
C CYS A 89 13.42 -3.68 -6.19
N SER A 90 14.58 -3.38 -6.77
CA SER A 90 15.75 -4.25 -6.72
C SER A 90 16.28 -4.45 -5.29
N GLU A 91 16.04 -3.50 -4.39
CA GLU A 91 16.55 -3.50 -3.03
C GLU A 91 15.42 -3.54 -1.98
N GLN A 92 15.76 -4.01 -0.79
CA GLN A 92 14.94 -3.88 0.40
C GLN A 92 14.97 -2.42 0.89
N LEU A 93 13.80 -1.84 1.08
CA LEU A 93 13.65 -0.47 1.59
C LEU A 93 13.36 -0.49 3.10
N MET A 94 13.84 0.54 3.78
CA MET A 94 13.59 0.71 5.21
C MET A 94 12.15 1.20 5.46
N PRO A 95 11.51 0.82 6.57
CA PRO A 95 10.25 1.41 6.98
C PRO A 95 10.31 2.95 7.07
N LEU A 96 9.19 3.62 6.78
CA LEU A 96 9.03 5.07 6.67
C LEU A 96 9.79 5.73 5.50
N THR A 97 10.36 4.96 4.59
CA THR A 97 10.93 5.51 3.36
C THR A 97 9.82 6.04 2.45
N LEU A 98 9.99 7.26 1.96
CA LEU A 98 9.15 7.85 0.93
C LEU A 98 9.72 7.49 -0.44
N VAL A 99 8.93 6.82 -1.27
CA VAL A 99 9.35 6.35 -2.60
C VAL A 99 8.43 6.95 -3.66
N ARG A 100 9.00 7.62 -4.66
CA ARG A 100 8.22 8.09 -5.81
C ARG A 100 8.04 6.96 -6.80
N CYS A 101 6.77 6.58 -7.03
CA CYS A 101 6.38 5.41 -7.82
C CYS A 101 5.36 5.75 -8.89
N TYR A 102 5.21 4.84 -9.84
CA TYR A 102 4.09 4.78 -10.77
C TYR A 102 3.47 3.37 -10.76
N PRO A 103 2.15 3.23 -10.97
CA PRO A 103 1.48 1.93 -10.94
C PRO A 103 1.72 1.18 -12.26
N ILE A 104 1.85 -0.14 -12.15
CA ILE A 104 1.92 -1.06 -13.29
C ILE A 104 0.81 -2.11 -13.29
N GLY A 105 0.06 -2.21 -12.19
CA GLY A 105 -1.05 -3.16 -12.05
C GLY A 105 -1.62 -3.14 -10.65
N VAL A 106 -2.57 -4.04 -10.40
CA VAL A 106 -3.24 -4.21 -9.11
C VAL A 106 -3.60 -5.66 -8.86
N ILE A 107 -3.40 -6.14 -7.64
CA ILE A 107 -3.96 -7.39 -7.14
C ILE A 107 -5.30 -7.07 -6.50
N ARG A 108 -6.38 -7.57 -7.06
CA ARG A 108 -7.73 -7.43 -6.50
C ARG A 108 -8.01 -8.56 -5.54
N MET A 109 -8.31 -8.23 -4.31
CA MET A 109 -8.60 -9.24 -3.30
C MET A 109 -9.70 -8.80 -2.34
N LEU A 110 -10.23 -9.79 -1.64
CA LEU A 110 -11.17 -9.60 -0.55
C LEU A 110 -10.52 -10.10 0.75
N ASP A 111 -10.60 -9.28 1.79
CA ASP A 111 -10.30 -9.66 3.16
C ASP A 111 -11.56 -9.51 4.00
N ASN A 112 -12.02 -10.60 4.61
CA ASN A 112 -13.26 -10.63 5.40
C ASN A 112 -14.49 -10.03 4.69
N GLY A 113 -14.55 -10.13 3.35
CA GLY A 113 -15.66 -9.63 2.52
C GLY A 113 -15.56 -8.16 2.12
N HIS A 114 -14.53 -7.43 2.53
CA HIS A 114 -14.22 -6.07 2.09
C HIS A 114 -13.16 -6.08 1.00
N ARG A 115 -13.25 -5.12 0.08
CA ARG A 115 -12.20 -4.91 -0.92
C ARG A 115 -10.91 -4.48 -0.22
N ASP A 116 -9.84 -5.16 -0.57
CA ASP A 116 -8.50 -4.96 -0.02
C ASP A 116 -7.47 -5.02 -1.16
N ASP A 117 -7.66 -4.14 -2.15
CA ASP A 117 -6.85 -4.08 -3.36
C ASP A 117 -5.40 -3.66 -3.06
N LYS A 118 -4.43 -4.27 -3.75
CA LYS A 118 -3.00 -3.97 -3.58
C LYS A 118 -2.44 -3.44 -4.89
N ILE A 119 -2.13 -2.16 -4.95
CA ILE A 119 -1.46 -1.57 -6.12
C ILE A 119 -0.07 -2.19 -6.27
N ILE A 120 0.32 -2.51 -7.50
CA ILE A 120 1.68 -2.92 -7.83
C ILE A 120 2.35 -1.72 -8.52
N ALA A 121 3.45 -1.25 -7.94
CA ALA A 121 4.13 -0.04 -8.41
C ALA A 121 5.65 -0.23 -8.51
N ILE A 122 6.28 0.60 -9.32
CA ILE A 122 7.73 0.61 -9.53
C ILE A 122 8.28 2.01 -9.22
N PRO A 123 9.42 2.13 -8.51
CA PRO A 123 10.12 3.39 -8.34
C PRO A 123 10.60 3.94 -9.69
N PHE A 124 10.44 5.25 -9.93
CA PHE A 124 10.92 5.89 -11.15
C PHE A 124 12.45 5.73 -11.33
N ASP A 125 13.18 5.70 -10.23
CA ASP A 125 14.64 5.73 -10.22
C ASP A 125 15.30 4.35 -9.99
N ASP A 126 14.55 3.24 -10.14
CA ASP A 126 15.14 1.90 -10.12
C ASP A 126 15.48 1.44 -11.56
N PRO A 127 16.77 1.43 -11.95
CA PRO A 127 17.17 1.09 -13.32
C PRO A 127 16.91 -0.36 -13.71
N ASN A 128 16.66 -1.26 -12.73
CA ASN A 128 16.36 -2.67 -12.99
C ASN A 128 14.87 -2.92 -13.27
N TYR A 129 13.99 -2.00 -12.87
CA TYR A 129 12.55 -2.16 -13.00
C TYR A 129 11.87 -1.05 -13.79
N ASN A 130 12.44 0.16 -13.90
CA ASN A 130 11.76 1.32 -14.49
C ASN A 130 11.48 1.23 -15.99
N MET A 131 11.89 0.16 -16.65
CA MET A 131 11.54 -0.17 -18.02
C MET A 131 10.12 -0.74 -18.15
N TYR A 132 9.60 -1.39 -17.14
CA TYR A 132 8.27 -1.98 -17.14
C TYR A 132 7.19 -0.93 -16.91
N LYS A 133 6.11 -0.96 -17.69
CA LYS A 133 4.98 -0.02 -17.61
C LYS A 133 3.66 -0.68 -17.31
N ASP A 134 3.61 -2.00 -17.48
CA ASP A 134 2.44 -2.81 -17.20
C ASP A 134 2.85 -4.16 -16.58
N ILE A 135 1.93 -4.75 -15.83
CA ILE A 135 2.15 -6.03 -15.14
C ILE A 135 2.46 -7.17 -16.12
N GLU A 136 1.89 -7.13 -17.34
CA GLU A 136 2.13 -8.14 -18.38
C GLU A 136 3.57 -8.17 -18.89
N GLU A 137 4.31 -7.07 -18.74
CA GLU A 137 5.71 -6.99 -19.17
C GLU A 137 6.65 -7.71 -18.19
N LEU A 138 6.19 -8.00 -16.98
CA LEU A 138 6.97 -8.72 -15.97
C LEU A 138 7.01 -10.22 -16.24
N PRO A 139 8.09 -10.91 -15.83
CA PRO A 139 8.08 -12.36 -15.77
C PRO A 139 6.90 -12.86 -14.93
N LYS A 140 6.13 -13.80 -15.49
CA LYS A 140 4.91 -14.34 -14.85
C LYS A 140 5.13 -14.76 -13.39
N HIS A 141 6.28 -15.35 -13.07
CA HIS A 141 6.60 -15.80 -11.73
C HIS A 141 6.57 -14.69 -10.67
N VAL A 142 6.87 -13.44 -11.04
CA VAL A 142 6.89 -12.31 -10.09
C VAL A 142 5.50 -12.07 -9.48
N PHE A 143 4.46 -12.05 -10.32
CA PHE A 143 3.10 -11.86 -9.79
C PHE A 143 2.48 -13.16 -9.29
N ASP A 144 2.87 -14.34 -9.80
CA ASP A 144 2.48 -15.62 -9.22
C ASP A 144 2.96 -15.73 -7.75
N GLU A 145 4.16 -15.26 -7.45
CA GLU A 145 4.71 -15.24 -6.09
C GLU A 145 3.94 -14.26 -5.19
N MET A 146 3.64 -13.06 -5.67
CA MET A 146 2.85 -12.08 -4.92
C MET A 146 1.43 -12.58 -4.62
N THR A 147 0.74 -13.13 -5.62
CA THR A 147 -0.62 -13.65 -5.45
C THR A 147 -0.63 -14.87 -4.53
N HIS A 148 0.35 -15.75 -4.64
CA HIS A 148 0.51 -16.89 -3.72
C HIS A 148 0.71 -16.40 -2.28
N PHE A 149 1.57 -15.41 -2.07
CA PHE A 149 1.79 -14.83 -0.73
C PHE A 149 0.47 -14.39 -0.10
N PHE A 150 -0.32 -13.56 -0.79
CA PHE A 150 -1.59 -13.05 -0.25
C PHE A 150 -2.65 -14.14 -0.08
N THR A 151 -2.56 -15.23 -0.81
CA THR A 151 -3.46 -16.38 -0.64
C THR A 151 -3.20 -17.12 0.67
N VAL A 152 -1.92 -17.28 1.07
CA VAL A 152 -1.56 -18.19 2.17
C VAL A 152 -1.08 -17.49 3.44
N TYR A 153 -0.71 -16.21 3.42
CA TYR A 153 -0.01 -15.56 4.54
C TYR A 153 -0.81 -15.50 5.86
N LYS A 154 -2.15 -15.56 5.78
CA LYS A 154 -3.08 -15.61 6.94
C LYS A 154 -3.65 -17.01 7.21
N GLU A 155 -3.26 -18.03 6.44
CA GLU A 155 -3.88 -19.37 6.52
C GLU A 155 -3.76 -19.98 7.93
N LEU A 156 -2.60 -19.89 8.56
CA LEU A 156 -2.39 -20.40 9.94
C LEU A 156 -3.01 -19.51 11.02
N GLU A 157 -3.57 -18.36 10.66
CA GLU A 157 -4.33 -17.48 11.55
C GLU A 157 -5.85 -17.79 11.51
N ASN A 158 -6.26 -18.82 10.76
CA ASN A 158 -7.66 -19.18 10.50
C ASN A 158 -8.46 -18.02 9.86
N LYS A 159 -7.79 -17.19 9.07
CA LYS A 159 -8.42 -16.12 8.28
C LYS A 159 -8.34 -16.48 6.79
N THR A 160 -9.41 -16.21 6.08
CA THR A 160 -9.47 -16.45 4.64
C THR A 160 -9.26 -15.16 3.87
N THR A 161 -8.31 -15.19 2.96
CA THR A 161 -8.13 -14.16 1.94
C THR A 161 -8.40 -14.79 0.57
N ALA A 162 -9.08 -14.06 -0.30
CA ALA A 162 -9.31 -14.49 -1.67
C ALA A 162 -8.67 -13.50 -2.62
N VAL A 163 -7.65 -13.95 -3.35
CA VAL A 163 -7.12 -13.21 -4.49
C VAL A 163 -8.02 -13.54 -5.68
N ASN A 164 -8.69 -12.52 -6.22
CA ASN A 164 -9.67 -12.70 -7.29
C ASN A 164 -9.02 -12.54 -8.67
N GLU A 165 -8.24 -11.49 -8.86
CA GLU A 165 -7.74 -11.08 -10.18
C GLU A 165 -6.50 -10.22 -10.05
N VAL A 166 -5.69 -10.20 -11.11
CA VAL A 166 -4.59 -9.24 -11.29
C VAL A 166 -4.91 -8.43 -12.53
N ASP A 167 -5.07 -7.13 -12.37
CA ASP A 167 -5.42 -6.20 -13.44
C ASP A 167 -4.24 -5.28 -13.79
N HIS A 168 -4.37 -4.61 -14.92
CA HIS A 168 -3.37 -3.75 -15.57
C HIS A 168 -3.19 -2.37 -14.94
N ALA A 169 -2.22 -1.62 -15.43
CA ALA A 169 -1.88 -0.28 -14.95
C ALA A 169 -3.04 0.73 -15.05
N ASP A 170 -3.89 0.65 -16.05
CA ASP A 170 -5.05 1.53 -16.22
C ASP A 170 -6.09 1.32 -15.11
N VAL A 171 -6.41 0.06 -14.78
CA VAL A 171 -7.31 -0.27 -13.66
C VAL A 171 -6.72 0.18 -12.33
N ALA A 172 -5.41 0.01 -12.12
CA ALA A 172 -4.73 0.51 -10.93
C ALA A 172 -4.87 2.04 -10.79
N LYS A 173 -4.72 2.79 -11.87
CA LYS A 173 -4.91 4.26 -11.88
C LYS A 173 -6.35 4.67 -11.55
N GLU A 174 -7.34 3.96 -12.05
CA GLU A 174 -8.75 4.20 -11.73
C GLU A 174 -9.03 3.99 -10.24
N ILE A 175 -8.50 2.92 -9.65
CA ILE A 175 -8.63 2.64 -8.20
C ILE A 175 -7.96 3.74 -7.39
N ILE A 176 -6.73 4.13 -7.72
CA ILE A 176 -6.01 5.22 -7.02
C ILE A 176 -6.81 6.52 -7.11
N SER A 177 -7.37 6.86 -8.29
CA SER A 177 -8.19 8.07 -8.47
C SER A 177 -9.42 8.05 -7.56
N GLY A 178 -10.15 6.95 -7.53
CA GLY A 178 -11.33 6.78 -6.69
C GLY A 178 -11.01 6.90 -5.20
N ASP A 179 -9.87 6.34 -4.76
CA ASP A 179 -9.45 6.40 -3.36
C ASP A 179 -8.94 7.80 -2.95
N ILE A 180 -8.35 8.56 -3.88
CA ILE A 180 -8.03 9.98 -3.68
C ILE A 180 -9.33 10.80 -3.52
N GLU A 181 -10.33 10.58 -4.36
CA GLU A 181 -11.61 11.25 -4.28
C GLU A 181 -12.31 10.96 -2.95
N ARG A 182 -12.38 9.71 -2.54
CA ARG A 182 -12.91 9.31 -1.22
C ARG A 182 -12.15 9.97 -0.06
N TYR A 183 -10.83 10.07 -0.16
CA TYR A 183 -10.03 10.77 0.84
C TYR A 183 -10.40 12.25 0.93
N ILE A 184 -10.54 12.94 -0.20
CA ILE A 184 -10.93 14.36 -0.24
C ILE A 184 -12.32 14.56 0.39
N GLU A 185 -13.27 13.69 0.07
CA GLU A 185 -14.63 13.74 0.61
C GLU A 185 -14.68 13.55 2.13
N ASN A 186 -13.81 12.72 2.69
CA ASN A 186 -13.83 12.40 4.11
C ASN A 186 -12.94 13.31 4.97
N PHE A 187 -11.82 13.81 4.44
CA PHE A 187 -10.80 14.51 5.23
C PHE A 187 -10.49 15.94 4.79
N CYS A 188 -11.03 16.44 3.66
CA CYS A 188 -10.69 17.76 3.14
C CYS A 188 -11.89 18.74 3.12
N LYS A 189 -12.89 18.56 3.99
CA LYS A 189 -14.05 19.45 4.14
C LYS A 189 -13.74 20.63 5.03
#